data_c5116ce7bdac998b5321c908fe832f4c
#
_entry.id   c5116ce7bdac998b5321c908fe832f4c
#
_cell.length_a   1.000
_cell.length_b   1.000
_cell.length_c   1.000
_cell.angle_alpha   90.00
_cell.angle_beta   90.00
_cell.angle_gamma   90.00
#
_symmetry.space_group_name_H-M   'P 1'
#
loop_
_entity.id
_entity.type
_entity.pdbx_description
1 polymer ?
#
loop_
_entity_poly.entity_id
_entity_poly.type
_entity_poly.pdbx_seq_one_letter_code
_entity_poly.pdbx_strand_id
1 'polypeptide(L)'
;MKRLGDTYAPCEEQQLRALRMLADVPNGATALTLLMHAFEKRCITKLVASGYCDRETRTGLHVDRYRITRAGQKAARAGQEAAAA
;
A
#
# COMPACT_ATOMS: atom_id res chain seq x y z
N MET A 1 3.74 -26.68 10.26
CA MET A 1 5.00 -25.92 10.18
C MET A 1 4.77 -24.63 9.40
N LYS A 2 5.09 -23.50 10.03
CA LYS A 2 4.90 -22.21 9.37
C LYS A 2 6.08 -21.90 8.45
N ARG A 3 5.78 -21.42 7.27
CA ARG A 3 6.77 -20.95 6.31
C ARG A 3 7.15 -19.52 6.64
N LEU A 4 8.29 -19.06 6.13
CA LEU A 4 8.70 -17.67 6.31
C LEU A 4 7.64 -16.68 5.86
N GLY A 5 6.89 -17.02 4.79
CA GLY A 5 5.79 -16.18 4.32
C GLY A 5 4.62 -16.08 5.27
N ASP A 6 4.52 -16.98 6.25
CA ASP A 6 3.43 -16.97 7.23
C ASP A 6 3.63 -15.90 8.30
N THR A 7 4.82 -15.28 8.39
CA THR A 7 5.07 -14.17 9.30
C THR A 7 4.43 -12.86 8.80
N TYR A 8 4.08 -12.83 7.52
CA TYR A 8 3.44 -11.66 6.92
C TYR A 8 1.97 -11.92 6.69
N ALA A 9 1.16 -10.88 6.81
CA ALA A 9 -0.24 -10.95 6.46
C ALA A 9 -0.39 -11.27 4.97
N PRO A 10 -1.53 -11.87 4.54
CA PRO A 10 -1.81 -12.06 3.12
C PRO A 10 -1.75 -10.74 2.35
N CYS A 11 -1.41 -10.80 1.07
CA CYS A 11 -1.29 -9.60 0.23
C CYS A 11 -2.54 -8.74 0.25
N GLU A 12 -3.71 -9.36 0.21
CA GLU A 12 -4.98 -8.63 0.22
C GLU A 12 -5.12 -7.78 1.48
N GLU A 13 -4.76 -8.33 2.62
CA GLU A 13 -4.79 -7.62 3.90
C GLU A 13 -3.75 -6.51 3.92
N GLN A 14 -2.54 -6.78 3.45
CA GLN A 14 -1.49 -5.77 3.36
C GLN A 14 -1.90 -4.62 2.45
N GLN A 15 -2.50 -4.93 1.30
CA GLN A 15 -2.96 -3.93 0.35
C GLN A 15 -4.00 -3.01 0.99
N LEU A 16 -4.96 -3.58 1.72
CA LEU A 16 -5.99 -2.78 2.37
C LEU A 16 -5.40 -1.88 3.45
N ARG A 17 -4.50 -2.41 4.27
CA ARG A 17 -3.80 -1.62 5.29
C ARG A 17 -2.96 -0.51 4.68
N ALA A 18 -2.27 -0.81 3.59
CA ALA A 18 -1.46 0.18 2.89
C ALA A 18 -2.34 1.30 2.31
N LEU A 19 -3.48 0.96 1.73
CA LEU A 19 -4.42 1.95 1.21
C LEU A 19 -4.95 2.86 2.32
N ARG A 20 -5.28 2.30 3.47
CA ARG A 20 -5.73 3.08 4.63
C ARG A 20 -4.66 4.04 5.10
N MET A 21 -3.42 3.57 5.18
CA MET A 21 -2.28 4.40 5.58
C MET A 21 -2.05 5.51 4.55
N LEU A 22 -2.05 5.17 3.27
CA LEU A 22 -1.82 6.13 2.20
C LEU A 22 -2.95 7.15 2.09
N ALA A 23 -4.18 6.78 2.46
CA ALA A 23 -5.29 7.72 2.50
C ALA A 23 -5.07 8.84 3.53
N ASP A 24 -4.33 8.55 4.60
CA ASP A 24 -4.01 9.53 5.64
C ASP A 24 -2.77 10.38 5.29
N VAL A 25 -2.06 10.03 4.24
CA VAL A 25 -0.85 10.76 3.81
C VAL A 25 -0.98 11.13 2.33
N PRO A 26 -1.75 12.19 2.02
CA PRO A 26 -2.01 12.56 0.62
C PRO A 26 -0.76 12.92 -0.18
N ASN A 27 0.32 13.29 0.49
CA ASN A 27 1.60 13.57 -0.16
C ASN A 27 2.37 12.29 -0.50
N GLY A 28 1.86 11.15 -0.10
CA GLY A 28 2.45 9.86 -0.38
C GLY A 28 3.44 9.39 0.67
N ALA A 29 3.87 8.14 0.54
CA ALA A 29 4.85 7.52 1.42
C ALA A 29 5.97 6.92 0.59
N THR A 30 7.19 6.95 1.12
CA THR A 30 8.35 6.36 0.46
C THR A 30 8.33 4.84 0.58
N ALA A 31 9.05 4.17 -0.31
CA ALA A 31 9.20 2.72 -0.23
C ALA A 31 9.76 2.28 1.12
N LEU A 32 10.72 3.05 1.66
CA LEU A 32 11.31 2.74 2.97
C LEU A 32 10.25 2.79 4.07
N THR A 33 9.41 3.82 4.07
CA THR A 33 8.32 3.96 5.04
C THR A 33 7.39 2.74 4.98
N LEU A 34 7.01 2.32 3.78
CA LEU A 34 6.14 1.16 3.59
C LEU A 34 6.80 -0.12 4.10
N LEU A 35 8.09 -0.30 3.86
CA LEU A 35 8.83 -1.45 4.37
C LEU A 35 8.88 -1.45 5.90
N MET A 36 9.05 -0.28 6.51
CA MET A 36 9.07 -0.14 7.97
C MET A 36 7.72 -0.51 8.60
N HIS A 37 6.63 -0.40 7.84
CA HIS A 37 5.30 -0.81 8.27
C HIS A 37 4.99 -2.27 7.90
N ALA A 38 6.00 -3.05 7.55
CA ALA A 38 5.89 -4.46 7.19
C ALA A 38 5.06 -4.75 5.95
N PHE A 39 5.02 -3.82 5.01
CA PHE A 39 4.39 -4.05 3.71
C PHE A 39 5.41 -4.64 2.74
N GLU A 40 5.05 -5.75 2.11
CA GLU A 40 5.90 -6.38 1.12
C GLU A 40 5.84 -5.62 -0.21
N LYS A 41 7.00 -5.47 -0.84
CA LYS A 41 7.10 -4.75 -2.10
C LYS A 41 6.17 -5.34 -3.16
N ARG A 42 6.05 -6.67 -3.23
CA ARG A 42 5.16 -7.34 -4.19
C ARG A 42 3.70 -6.91 -4.03
N CYS A 43 3.26 -6.70 -2.81
CA CYS A 43 1.88 -6.29 -2.52
C CYS A 43 1.65 -4.84 -2.94
N ILE A 44 2.64 -3.98 -2.69
CA ILE A 44 2.58 -2.57 -3.12
C ILE A 44 2.61 -2.48 -4.64
N THR A 45 3.42 -3.29 -5.30
CA THR A 45 3.48 -3.34 -6.77
C THR A 45 2.12 -3.71 -7.36
N LYS A 46 1.40 -4.63 -6.72
CA LYS A 46 0.05 -4.99 -7.15
C LYS A 46 -0.93 -3.82 -7.04
N LEU A 47 -0.80 -3.00 -5.99
CA LEU A 47 -1.63 -1.80 -5.84
C LEU A 47 -1.40 -0.81 -6.99
N VAL A 48 -0.15 -0.64 -7.39
CA VAL A 48 0.19 0.22 -8.53
C VAL A 48 -0.38 -0.36 -9.82
N ALA A 49 -0.20 -1.67 -10.03
CA ALA A 49 -0.71 -2.35 -11.22
C ALA A 49 -2.24 -2.29 -11.32
N SER A 50 -2.92 -2.29 -10.19
CA SER A 50 -4.39 -2.20 -10.13
C SER A 50 -4.92 -0.78 -10.26
N GLY A 51 -4.04 0.22 -10.27
CA GLY A 51 -4.44 1.62 -10.38
C GLY A 51 -4.89 2.26 -9.07
N TYR A 52 -4.68 1.59 -7.94
CA TYR A 52 -5.04 2.13 -6.63
C TYR A 52 -3.98 3.07 -6.07
N CYS A 53 -2.75 2.96 -6.55
CA CYS A 53 -1.65 3.83 -6.16
C CYS A 53 -0.85 4.22 -7.39
N ASP A 54 -0.24 5.41 -7.34
CA ASP A 54 0.73 5.86 -8.31
C ASP A 54 2.11 5.80 -7.69
N ARG A 55 3.08 5.43 -8.51
CA ARG A 55 4.48 5.44 -8.11
C ARG A 55 5.17 6.63 -8.77
N GLU A 56 5.74 7.50 -7.96
CA GLU A 56 6.51 8.64 -8.42
C GLU A 56 7.99 8.39 -8.09
N THR A 57 8.83 8.45 -9.12
CA THR A 57 10.28 8.36 -8.95
C THR A 57 10.88 9.73 -9.17
N ARG A 58 11.56 10.28 -8.15
CA ARG A 58 12.24 11.57 -8.29
C ARG A 58 13.64 11.35 -8.83
N THR A 59 13.91 11.99 -9.96
CA THR A 59 15.23 12.01 -10.56
C THR A 59 16.22 12.69 -9.61
N GLY A 60 17.33 12.03 -9.38
CA GLY A 60 18.42 12.57 -8.55
C GLY A 60 18.41 12.12 -7.11
N LEU A 61 17.26 11.73 -6.54
CA LEU A 61 17.17 11.28 -5.16
C LEU A 61 16.96 9.76 -5.06
N HIS A 62 16.65 9.10 -6.16
CA HIS A 62 16.39 7.66 -6.25
C HIS A 62 15.37 7.17 -5.20
N VAL A 63 14.40 8.02 -4.88
CA VAL A 63 13.39 7.72 -3.89
C VAL A 63 12.05 7.55 -4.59
N ASP A 64 11.52 6.32 -4.52
CA ASP A 64 10.18 6.06 -5.01
C ASP A 64 9.17 6.50 -3.94
N ARG A 65 8.16 7.23 -4.38
CA ARG A 65 7.06 7.66 -3.52
C ARG A 65 5.75 7.12 -4.06
N TYR A 66 4.95 6.56 -3.19
CA TYR A 66 3.66 5.98 -3.55
C TYR A 66 2.55 6.86 -3.04
N ARG A 67 1.63 7.24 -3.93
CA ARG A 67 0.47 8.05 -3.60
C ARG A 67 -0.80 7.27 -3.89
N ILE A 68 -1.81 7.45 -3.05
CA ILE A 68 -3.11 6.84 -3.30
C ILE A 68 -3.82 7.59 -4.43
N THR A 69 -4.47 6.83 -5.32
CA THR A 69 -5.31 7.41 -6.36
C THR A 69 -6.74 7.56 -5.86
N ARG A 70 -7.60 8.19 -6.68
CA ARG A 70 -9.03 8.26 -6.36
C ARG A 70 -9.63 6.85 -6.24
N ALA A 71 -9.27 5.95 -7.14
CA ALA A 71 -9.72 4.55 -7.08
C ALA A 71 -9.24 3.87 -5.81
N GLY A 72 -7.99 4.16 -5.36
CA GLY A 72 -7.45 3.64 -4.12
C GLY A 72 -8.21 4.16 -2.90
N GLN A 73 -8.56 5.44 -2.89
CA GLN A 73 -9.36 6.02 -1.81
C GLN A 73 -10.72 5.35 -1.70
N LYS A 74 -11.35 5.10 -2.84
CA LYS A 74 -12.62 4.37 -2.89
C LYS A 74 -12.49 2.97 -2.34
N ALA A 75 -11.44 2.25 -2.73
CA ALA A 75 -11.18 0.90 -2.27
C ALA A 75 -10.91 0.86 -0.76
N ALA A 76 -10.15 1.82 -0.24
CA ALA A 76 -9.87 1.93 1.19
C ALA A 76 -11.15 2.16 1.99
N ARG A 77 -12.01 3.03 1.49
CA ARG A 77 -13.29 3.34 2.13
C ARG A 77 -14.22 2.14 2.13
N ALA A 78 -14.32 1.45 1.00
CA ALA A 78 -15.13 0.24 0.89
C ALA A 78 -14.64 -0.85 1.83
N GLY A 79 -13.32 -1.01 1.96
CA GLY A 79 -12.72 -1.96 2.89
C GLY A 79 -13.04 -1.65 4.35
N GLN A 80 -13.03 -0.36 4.72
CA GLN A 80 -13.40 0.06 6.06
C GLN A 80 -14.88 -0.22 6.37
N GLU A 81 -15.74 0.06 5.42
CA GLU A 81 -17.18 -0.20 5.55
C GLU A 81 -17.43 -1.69 5.75
N ALA A 82 -16.76 -2.54 4.96
CA ALA A 82 -16.88 -3.98 5.08
C ALA A 82 -16.37 -4.47 6.43
N ALA A 83 -15.27 -3.89 6.95
CA ALA A 83 -14.72 -4.25 8.24
C ALA A 83 -15.60 -3.77 9.40
N ALA A 84 -16.31 -2.66 9.22
CA ALA A 84 -17.20 -2.11 10.23
C ALA A 84 -18.54 -2.85 10.32
N ALA A 85 -18.90 -3.51 9.24
CA ALA A 85 -20.12 -4.30 9.21
C ALA A 85 -19.91 -5.64 9.93
#